data_1d721c77c3d93edb4a367cc497b8dece
#
_entry.id   1d721c77c3d93edb4a367cc497b8dece
#
_cell.length_a   1.000
_cell.length_b   1.000
_cell.length_c   1.000
_cell.angle_alpha   90.00
_cell.angle_beta   90.00
_cell.angle_gamma   90.00
#
_symmetry.space_group_name_H-M   'P 1'
#
loop_
_entity.id
_entity.type
_entity.pdbx_description
1 polymer ?
#
loop_
_entity_poly.entity_id
_entity_poly.type
_entity_poly.pdbx_seq_one_letter_code
_entity_poly.pdbx_strand_id
1 'polypeptide(L)'
;MNSYPFFEVEKQVEQQSAILYLNRPEKLNAMNWPFWRDLPFVVNDLEKDPDIRVVVIAGRGKSFSVGIDAFEFFMTNQDTLAGATPEFREKFYDLILQMQEGFNHMTQGNNIYIAAIHRHCIGAGLDLSSACDLRLASKDATFSLRETKIAIVADMGSLNRLPNIIGQGNTRMLALTGRDFPATEALRMGLINELYENQEELMKGALNLAREITGNADNAVRGTKKILNYMEDHSVDDGLKFVAAWNSAFFNTGEVQKAFQRSMVCKK
;
A
#
# COMPACT_ATOMS: atom_id res chain seq x y z
N MET A 1 -19.63 6.83 5.22
CA MET A 1 -18.34 6.28 5.68
C MET A 1 -18.16 6.67 7.14
N ASN A 2 -17.66 5.78 7.98
CA ASN A 2 -17.39 6.07 9.38
C ASN A 2 -16.28 7.13 9.51
N SER A 3 -16.20 7.82 10.67
CA SER A 3 -15.10 8.74 10.97
C SER A 3 -14.00 7.96 11.68
N TYR A 4 -12.77 8.09 11.19
CA TYR A 4 -11.59 7.43 11.74
C TYR A 4 -10.58 8.49 12.22
N PRO A 5 -10.16 8.47 13.49
CA PRO A 5 -9.32 9.55 14.05
C PRO A 5 -7.98 9.77 13.34
N PHE A 6 -7.38 8.67 12.81
CA PHE A 6 -6.10 8.74 12.10
C PHE A 6 -6.26 8.99 10.60
N PHE A 7 -7.43 8.73 10.03
CA PHE A 7 -7.63 8.73 8.59
C PHE A 7 -8.64 9.79 8.15
N GLU A 8 -8.35 10.41 7.02
CA GLU A 8 -9.28 11.27 6.30
C GLU A 8 -9.50 10.70 4.91
N VAL A 9 -10.75 10.53 4.50
CA VAL A 9 -11.11 10.01 3.18
C VAL A 9 -11.73 11.11 2.34
N GLU A 10 -11.13 11.38 1.18
CA GLU A 10 -11.63 12.33 0.19
C GLU A 10 -12.03 11.57 -1.07
N LYS A 11 -13.34 11.47 -1.34
CA LYS A 11 -13.87 10.74 -2.50
C LYS A 11 -13.79 11.60 -3.76
N GLN A 12 -13.36 11.00 -4.85
CA GLN A 12 -13.34 11.52 -6.19
C GLN A 12 -14.34 10.71 -7.05
N VAL A 13 -15.63 10.85 -6.76
CA VAL A 13 -16.70 9.97 -7.29
C VAL A 13 -16.72 9.92 -8.81
N GLU A 14 -16.58 11.06 -9.51
CA GLU A 14 -16.53 11.12 -10.98
C GLU A 14 -15.35 10.33 -11.56
N GLN A 15 -14.30 10.12 -10.78
CA GLN A 15 -13.09 9.39 -11.17
C GLN A 15 -13.06 7.97 -10.64
N GLN A 16 -14.10 7.52 -9.95
CA GLN A 16 -14.17 6.23 -9.26
C GLN A 16 -12.94 5.95 -8.37
N SER A 17 -12.47 6.99 -7.68
CA SER A 17 -11.30 6.91 -6.82
C SER A 17 -11.51 7.63 -5.48
N ALA A 18 -10.64 7.38 -4.53
CA ALA A 18 -10.57 8.09 -3.27
C ALA A 18 -9.12 8.39 -2.91
N ILE A 19 -8.93 9.44 -2.10
CA ILE A 19 -7.66 9.68 -1.43
C ILE A 19 -7.86 9.30 0.03
N LEU A 20 -7.04 8.39 0.53
CA LEU A 20 -6.93 8.04 1.93
C LEU A 20 -5.73 8.75 2.52
N TYR A 21 -5.97 9.82 3.27
CA TYR A 21 -4.91 10.55 3.94
C TYR A 21 -4.58 9.94 5.30
N LEU A 22 -3.28 9.78 5.55
CA LEU A 22 -2.73 9.65 6.89
C LEU A 22 -2.79 11.04 7.53
N ASN A 23 -3.56 11.23 8.59
CA ASN A 23 -3.92 12.55 9.10
C ASN A 23 -3.50 12.75 10.57
N ARG A 24 -2.19 12.68 10.82
CA ARG A 24 -1.54 13.04 12.07
C ARG A 24 -0.28 13.88 11.79
N PRO A 25 -0.45 15.03 11.05
CA PRO A 25 0.67 15.79 10.49
C PRO A 25 1.61 16.39 11.55
N GLU A 26 1.12 16.71 12.76
CA GLU A 26 1.90 17.23 13.89
C GLU A 26 2.94 16.21 14.42
N LYS A 27 2.75 14.93 14.13
CA LYS A 27 3.67 13.83 14.45
C LYS A 27 4.25 13.17 13.19
N LEU A 28 4.29 13.89 12.05
CA LEU A 28 4.78 13.38 10.77
C LEU A 28 4.11 12.05 10.37
N ASN A 29 2.84 11.90 10.68
CA ASN A 29 2.03 10.71 10.47
C ASN A 29 2.62 9.44 11.11
N ALA A 30 3.23 9.58 12.30
CA ALA A 30 3.62 8.44 13.12
C ALA A 30 2.38 7.62 13.50
N MET A 31 2.45 6.31 13.27
CA MET A 31 1.35 5.36 13.38
C MET A 31 1.16 4.93 14.83
N ASN A 32 0.13 5.48 15.47
CA ASN A 32 -0.29 5.14 16.83
C ASN A 32 -1.40 4.07 16.82
N TRP A 33 -1.90 3.68 18.02
CA TRP A 33 -2.92 2.63 18.12
C TRP A 33 -4.18 2.87 17.26
N PRO A 34 -4.77 4.08 17.15
CA PRO A 34 -5.86 4.35 16.22
C PRO A 34 -5.57 3.96 14.76
N PHE A 35 -4.32 4.15 14.27
CA PHE A 35 -3.94 3.70 12.93
C PHE A 35 -4.12 2.18 12.78
N TRP A 36 -3.54 1.39 13.67
CA TRP A 36 -3.54 -0.07 13.59
C TRP A 36 -4.94 -0.65 13.76
N ARG A 37 -5.69 -0.14 14.73
CA ARG A 37 -7.07 -0.56 14.99
C ARG A 37 -8.00 -0.28 13.83
N ASP A 38 -7.88 0.91 13.22
CA ASP A 38 -8.88 1.42 12.29
C ASP A 38 -8.56 1.10 10.82
N LEU A 39 -7.30 0.81 10.46
CA LEU A 39 -6.90 0.51 9.09
C LEU A 39 -7.74 -0.62 8.44
N PRO A 40 -7.97 -1.77 9.09
CA PRO A 40 -8.80 -2.83 8.51
C PRO A 40 -10.23 -2.36 8.19
N PHE A 41 -10.79 -1.50 9.04
CA PHE A 41 -12.17 -1.01 8.87
C PHE A 41 -12.26 0.04 7.76
N VAL A 42 -11.36 1.00 7.70
CA VAL A 42 -11.37 2.01 6.64
C VAL A 42 -11.10 1.38 5.27
N VAL A 43 -10.19 0.41 5.19
CA VAL A 43 -9.96 -0.36 3.97
C VAL A 43 -11.21 -1.12 3.56
N ASN A 44 -11.88 -1.81 4.48
CA ASN A 44 -13.10 -2.54 4.20
C ASN A 44 -14.27 -1.62 3.78
N ASP A 45 -14.37 -0.41 4.36
CA ASP A 45 -15.36 0.58 3.93
C ASP A 45 -15.09 1.06 2.48
N LEU A 46 -13.80 1.25 2.11
CA LEU A 46 -13.39 1.59 0.75
C LEU A 46 -13.62 0.45 -0.25
N GLU A 47 -13.37 -0.79 0.15
CA GLU A 47 -13.61 -1.99 -0.68
C GLU A 47 -15.10 -2.25 -0.95
N LYS A 48 -15.98 -1.88 -0.03
CA LYS A 48 -17.43 -2.03 -0.18
C LYS A 48 -18.09 -0.90 -0.92
N ASP A 49 -17.42 0.20 -1.14
CA ASP A 49 -17.96 1.35 -1.84
C ASP A 49 -17.92 1.13 -3.37
N PRO A 50 -19.08 0.99 -4.03
CA PRO A 50 -19.14 0.71 -5.46
C PRO A 50 -18.59 1.86 -6.34
N ASP A 51 -18.49 3.07 -5.77
CA ASP A 51 -17.96 4.25 -6.46
C ASP A 51 -16.44 4.37 -6.35
N ILE A 52 -15.75 3.41 -5.70
CA ILE A 52 -14.30 3.44 -5.49
C ILE A 52 -13.67 2.17 -6.08
N ARG A 53 -12.71 2.37 -6.99
CA ARG A 53 -11.91 1.32 -7.64
C ARG A 53 -10.41 1.51 -7.42
N VAL A 54 -9.99 2.77 -7.19
CA VAL A 54 -8.60 3.13 -6.94
C VAL A 54 -8.53 3.99 -5.69
N VAL A 55 -7.59 3.68 -4.80
CA VAL A 55 -7.31 4.43 -3.58
C VAL A 55 -5.89 4.97 -3.62
N VAL A 56 -5.74 6.30 -3.59
CA VAL A 56 -4.44 6.95 -3.42
C VAL A 56 -4.19 7.15 -1.93
N ILE A 57 -3.12 6.56 -1.40
CA ILE A 57 -2.71 6.77 0.00
C ILE A 57 -1.67 7.87 0.03
N ALA A 58 -1.93 8.94 0.80
CA ALA A 58 -1.04 10.08 0.94
C ALA A 58 -0.95 10.54 2.40
N GLY A 59 0.08 11.31 2.75
CA GLY A 59 0.20 11.93 4.07
C GLY A 59 -0.29 13.38 4.07
N ARG A 60 -1.05 13.79 5.08
CA ARG A 60 -1.27 15.21 5.35
C ARG A 60 0.00 15.85 5.93
N GLY A 61 0.22 17.11 5.63
CA GLY A 61 1.34 17.89 6.16
C GLY A 61 2.67 17.60 5.48
N LYS A 62 3.74 17.47 6.29
CA LYS A 62 5.13 17.51 5.79
C LYS A 62 5.73 16.14 5.47
N SER A 63 5.00 15.04 5.60
CA SER A 63 5.58 13.70 5.46
C SER A 63 4.52 12.67 5.09
N PHE A 64 4.91 11.63 4.36
CA PHE A 64 4.06 10.46 4.19
C PHE A 64 3.89 9.76 5.55
N SER A 65 4.93 9.16 6.10
CA SER A 65 4.93 8.60 7.46
C SER A 65 6.35 8.32 7.94
N VAL A 66 6.60 8.56 9.23
CA VAL A 66 7.84 8.16 9.91
C VAL A 66 7.76 6.79 10.60
N GLY A 67 6.69 6.03 10.33
CA GLY A 67 6.48 4.69 10.85
C GLY A 67 5.76 4.66 12.20
N ILE A 68 5.97 3.61 12.97
CA ILE A 68 5.29 3.42 14.26
C ILE A 68 5.65 4.54 15.26
N ASP A 69 4.66 5.05 15.99
CA ASP A 69 4.90 5.84 17.19
C ASP A 69 5.37 4.91 18.33
N ALA A 70 6.67 4.64 18.33
CA ALA A 70 7.25 3.66 19.23
C ALA A 70 6.98 4.00 20.71
N PHE A 71 7.03 5.28 21.08
CA PHE A 71 6.79 5.70 22.45
C PHE A 71 5.34 5.40 22.87
N GLU A 72 4.36 5.85 22.09
CA GLU A 72 2.94 5.61 22.37
C GLU A 72 2.62 4.12 22.32
N PHE A 73 3.18 3.38 21.35
CA PHE A 73 2.99 1.94 21.22
C PHE A 73 3.48 1.17 22.45
N PHE A 74 4.70 1.46 22.91
CA PHE A 74 5.25 0.82 24.11
C PHE A 74 4.45 1.18 25.37
N MET A 75 4.04 2.43 25.53
CA MET A 75 3.25 2.87 26.68
C MET A 75 1.86 2.23 26.72
N THR A 76 1.22 2.10 25.57
CA THR A 76 -0.15 1.54 25.46
C THR A 76 -0.15 0.01 25.64
N ASN A 77 0.92 -0.67 25.23
CA ASN A 77 0.98 -2.13 25.23
C ASN A 77 1.95 -2.70 26.28
N GLN A 78 2.26 -1.96 27.36
CA GLN A 78 3.20 -2.40 28.39
C GLN A 78 2.88 -3.79 28.94
N ASP A 79 1.61 -4.05 29.24
CA ASP A 79 1.16 -5.34 29.78
C ASP A 79 1.37 -6.50 28.82
N THR A 80 1.34 -6.23 27.51
CA THR A 80 1.55 -7.24 26.46
C THR A 80 3.04 -7.42 26.13
N LEU A 81 3.86 -6.37 26.29
CA LEU A 81 5.27 -6.38 25.88
C LEU A 81 6.23 -6.75 27.01
N ALA A 82 5.87 -6.46 28.28
CA ALA A 82 6.77 -6.60 29.43
C ALA A 82 6.91 -8.03 29.96
N GLY A 83 6.04 -8.97 29.57
CA GLY A 83 6.01 -10.32 30.11
C GLY A 83 6.89 -11.30 29.33
N ALA A 84 7.50 -12.24 30.08
CA ALA A 84 8.30 -13.32 29.50
C ALA A 84 7.58 -14.68 29.52
N THR A 85 6.36 -14.75 30.06
CA THR A 85 5.59 -16.01 30.13
C THR A 85 4.99 -16.40 28.78
N PRO A 86 4.63 -17.67 28.55
CA PRO A 86 3.98 -18.11 27.30
C PRO A 86 2.74 -17.30 26.97
N GLU A 87 1.90 -16.96 27.93
CA GLU A 87 0.65 -16.20 27.74
C GLU A 87 0.90 -14.78 27.22
N PHE A 88 1.98 -14.13 27.69
CA PHE A 88 2.37 -12.81 27.17
C PHE A 88 2.88 -12.89 25.74
N ARG A 89 3.64 -13.95 25.42
CA ARG A 89 4.16 -14.16 24.05
C ARG A 89 3.04 -14.45 23.07
N GLU A 90 2.02 -15.21 23.47
CA GLU A 90 0.83 -15.47 22.68
C GLU A 90 0.06 -14.17 22.39
N LYS A 91 -0.21 -13.37 23.43
CA LYS A 91 -0.86 -12.05 23.28
C LYS A 91 -0.07 -11.11 22.35
N PHE A 92 1.24 -11.11 22.43
CA PHE A 92 2.08 -10.29 21.56
C PHE A 92 2.03 -10.80 20.09
N TYR A 93 2.05 -12.11 19.91
CA TYR A 93 1.85 -12.72 18.59
C TYR A 93 0.51 -12.34 17.98
N ASP A 94 -0.59 -12.44 18.73
CA ASP A 94 -1.92 -12.05 18.27
C ASP A 94 -2.00 -10.56 17.95
N LEU A 95 -1.35 -9.69 18.74
CA LEU A 95 -1.26 -8.25 18.45
C LEU A 95 -0.57 -7.98 17.12
N ILE A 96 0.54 -8.67 16.82
CA ILE A 96 1.24 -8.54 15.53
C ILE A 96 0.30 -8.96 14.38
N LEU A 97 -0.38 -10.10 14.50
CA LEU A 97 -1.34 -10.56 13.48
C LEU A 97 -2.46 -9.54 13.25
N GLN A 98 -3.01 -8.98 14.34
CA GLN A 98 -4.03 -7.93 14.25
C GLN A 98 -3.52 -6.69 13.52
N MET A 99 -2.29 -6.26 13.79
CA MET A 99 -1.68 -5.11 13.12
C MET A 99 -1.44 -5.36 11.62
N GLN A 100 -1.19 -6.60 11.21
CA GLN A 100 -1.02 -6.99 9.80
C GLN A 100 -2.32 -6.98 9.00
N GLU A 101 -3.49 -7.10 9.64
CA GLU A 101 -4.79 -7.26 8.96
C GLU A 101 -5.07 -6.15 7.93
N GLY A 102 -4.84 -4.89 8.30
CA GLY A 102 -5.11 -3.77 7.41
C GLY A 102 -4.30 -3.81 6.12
N PHE A 103 -3.03 -4.16 6.20
CA PHE A 103 -2.16 -4.31 5.03
C PHE A 103 -2.57 -5.52 4.18
N ASN A 104 -2.95 -6.63 4.84
CA ASN A 104 -3.44 -7.81 4.13
C ASN A 104 -4.76 -7.55 3.40
N HIS A 105 -5.68 -6.78 4.00
CA HIS A 105 -6.90 -6.36 3.32
C HIS A 105 -6.64 -5.52 2.07
N MET A 106 -5.63 -4.64 2.09
CA MET A 106 -5.23 -3.86 0.90
C MET A 106 -4.68 -4.75 -0.23
N THR A 107 -3.78 -5.68 0.12
CA THR A 107 -3.18 -6.57 -0.89
C THR A 107 -4.19 -7.54 -1.48
N GLN A 108 -5.06 -8.13 -0.66
CA GLN A 108 -6.04 -9.13 -1.06
C GLN A 108 -7.34 -8.54 -1.63
N GLY A 109 -7.58 -7.24 -1.43
CA GLY A 109 -8.77 -6.53 -1.86
C GLY A 109 -8.91 -6.43 -3.38
N ASN A 110 -10.02 -5.81 -3.81
CA ASN A 110 -10.33 -5.60 -5.22
C ASN A 110 -9.86 -4.23 -5.73
N ASN A 111 -9.78 -3.24 -4.85
CA ASN A 111 -9.33 -1.90 -5.20
C ASN A 111 -7.82 -1.87 -5.47
N ILE A 112 -7.42 -0.95 -6.33
CA ILE A 112 -6.00 -0.69 -6.59
C ILE A 112 -5.52 0.39 -5.64
N TYR A 113 -4.42 0.13 -4.94
CA TYR A 113 -3.81 1.06 -3.99
C TYR A 113 -2.54 1.68 -4.56
N ILE A 114 -2.48 3.02 -4.56
CA ILE A 114 -1.33 3.81 -5.02
C ILE A 114 -0.77 4.59 -3.85
N ALA A 115 0.46 4.33 -3.44
CA ALA A 115 1.14 5.15 -2.44
C ALA A 115 1.73 6.40 -3.10
N ALA A 116 1.33 7.60 -2.64
CA ALA A 116 1.89 8.89 -3.03
C ALA A 116 2.81 9.40 -1.92
N ILE A 117 4.12 9.17 -2.07
CA ILE A 117 5.12 9.25 -1.01
C ILE A 117 5.90 10.55 -1.12
N HIS A 118 5.84 11.40 -0.09
CA HIS A 118 6.69 12.56 0.03
C HIS A 118 7.46 12.56 1.34
N ARG A 119 8.66 13.09 1.35
CA ARG A 119 9.59 13.29 2.44
C ARG A 119 9.99 12.02 3.19
N HIS A 120 9.22 11.47 4.12
CA HIS A 120 9.60 10.30 4.90
C HIS A 120 8.67 9.11 4.65
N CYS A 121 9.26 7.96 4.36
CA CYS A 121 8.61 6.66 4.27
C CYS A 121 9.47 5.65 5.03
N ILE A 122 9.28 5.59 6.35
CA ILE A 122 10.20 4.95 7.29
C ILE A 122 9.50 3.81 8.03
N GLY A 123 10.17 2.67 8.20
CA GLY A 123 9.64 1.54 8.99
C GLY A 123 8.25 1.12 8.54
N ALA A 124 7.26 1.15 9.44
CA ALA A 124 5.87 0.83 9.11
C ALA A 124 5.29 1.68 7.96
N GLY A 125 5.83 2.88 7.68
CA GLY A 125 5.49 3.64 6.48
C GLY A 125 5.93 2.94 5.20
N LEU A 126 7.09 2.28 5.22
CA LEU A 126 7.57 1.46 4.11
C LEU A 126 6.75 0.16 4.01
N ASP A 127 6.36 -0.45 5.14
CA ASP A 127 5.45 -1.61 5.15
C ASP A 127 4.12 -1.28 4.48
N LEU A 128 3.49 -0.15 4.86
CA LEU A 128 2.25 0.34 4.25
C LEU A 128 2.42 0.54 2.73
N SER A 129 3.49 1.21 2.31
CA SER A 129 3.72 1.47 0.90
C SER A 129 4.03 0.19 0.11
N SER A 130 4.68 -0.81 0.74
CA SER A 130 4.92 -2.13 0.12
C SER A 130 3.65 -2.95 -0.07
N ALA A 131 2.60 -2.68 0.71
CA ALA A 131 1.28 -3.30 0.58
C ALA A 131 0.41 -2.64 -0.51
N CYS A 132 0.81 -1.49 -1.05
CA CYS A 132 0.16 -0.89 -2.20
C CYS A 132 0.59 -1.57 -3.51
N ASP A 133 -0.30 -1.55 -4.52
CA ASP A 133 0.00 -2.07 -5.86
C ASP A 133 1.09 -1.23 -6.55
N LEU A 134 0.99 0.09 -6.44
CA LEU A 134 1.91 1.06 -7.07
C LEU A 134 2.44 2.07 -6.04
N ARG A 135 3.64 2.58 -6.27
CA ARG A 135 4.33 3.56 -5.42
C ARG A 135 4.90 4.67 -6.27
N LEU A 136 4.51 5.90 -5.97
CA LEU A 136 5.01 7.13 -6.59
C LEU A 136 5.69 7.96 -5.49
N ALA A 137 6.71 8.71 -5.83
CA ALA A 137 7.39 9.55 -4.84
C ALA A 137 7.77 10.93 -5.38
N SER A 138 7.92 11.90 -4.48
CA SER A 138 8.60 13.16 -4.77
C SER A 138 10.12 13.03 -4.56
N LYS A 139 10.90 13.88 -5.22
CA LYS A 139 12.38 13.88 -5.15
C LYS A 139 12.93 14.04 -3.75
N ASP A 140 12.21 14.69 -2.85
CA ASP A 140 12.58 14.89 -1.45
C ASP A 140 12.29 13.67 -0.57
N ALA A 141 11.72 12.58 -1.14
CA ALA A 141 11.38 11.41 -0.35
C ALA A 141 12.63 10.61 0.06
N THR A 142 12.59 10.16 1.31
CA THR A 142 13.60 9.30 1.93
C THR A 142 12.93 8.05 2.48
N PHE A 143 13.51 6.92 2.20
CA PHE A 143 13.02 5.61 2.59
C PHE A 143 13.96 4.95 3.59
N SER A 144 13.44 4.11 4.48
CA SER A 144 14.25 3.30 5.38
C SER A 144 13.47 2.13 5.94
N LEU A 145 14.10 0.96 5.99
CA LEU A 145 13.65 -0.22 6.74
C LEU A 145 14.43 -0.27 8.05
N ARG A 146 13.96 0.47 9.07
CA ARG A 146 14.74 0.82 10.27
C ARG A 146 14.63 -0.16 11.44
N GLU A 147 13.82 -1.16 11.35
CA GLU A 147 13.46 -2.05 12.45
C GLU A 147 14.69 -2.67 13.12
N THR A 148 15.71 -3.07 12.35
CA THR A 148 16.97 -3.61 12.91
C THR A 148 17.75 -2.61 13.77
N LYS A 149 17.61 -1.28 13.53
CA LYS A 149 18.25 -0.24 14.36
C LYS A 149 17.59 -0.08 15.73
N ILE A 150 16.36 -0.58 15.88
CA ILE A 150 15.61 -0.55 17.13
C ILE A 150 15.41 -1.96 17.72
N ALA A 151 16.27 -2.91 17.29
CA ALA A 151 16.28 -4.30 17.77
C ALA A 151 14.99 -5.09 17.52
N ILE A 152 14.27 -4.77 16.42
CA ILE A 152 13.05 -5.45 15.99
C ILE A 152 13.29 -6.04 14.59
N VAL A 153 12.68 -7.18 14.30
CA VAL A 153 12.53 -7.69 12.94
C VAL A 153 11.31 -7.02 12.32
N ALA A 154 11.43 -6.53 11.08
CA ALA A 154 10.28 -5.94 10.37
C ALA A 154 9.18 -6.99 10.19
N ASP A 155 8.04 -6.80 10.84
CA ASP A 155 6.98 -7.80 11.00
C ASP A 155 5.64 -7.40 10.35
N MET A 156 5.59 -6.22 9.71
CA MET A 156 4.38 -5.74 9.02
C MET A 156 4.36 -6.07 7.51
N GLY A 157 5.26 -6.91 7.04
CA GLY A 157 5.21 -7.53 5.71
C GLY A 157 6.21 -7.00 4.69
N SER A 158 7.04 -5.99 4.98
CA SER A 158 8.07 -5.53 4.05
C SER A 158 9.08 -6.62 3.71
N LEU A 159 9.49 -7.46 4.67
CA LEU A 159 10.40 -8.59 4.41
C LEU A 159 9.81 -9.66 3.49
N ASN A 160 8.49 -9.73 3.38
CA ASN A 160 7.77 -10.67 2.54
C ASN A 160 7.52 -10.10 1.13
N ARG A 161 7.23 -8.78 1.02
CA ARG A 161 6.85 -8.12 -0.24
C ARG A 161 8.04 -7.54 -1.00
N LEU A 162 9.00 -6.91 -0.30
CA LEU A 162 10.14 -6.25 -0.95
C LEU A 162 11.01 -7.18 -1.80
N PRO A 163 11.23 -8.47 -1.47
CA PRO A 163 11.98 -9.37 -2.35
C PRO A 163 11.39 -9.48 -3.76
N ASN A 164 10.07 -9.43 -3.89
CA ASN A 164 9.37 -9.46 -5.19
C ASN A 164 9.40 -8.10 -5.88
N ILE A 165 9.50 -6.99 -5.13
CA ILE A 165 9.51 -5.62 -5.67
C ILE A 165 10.91 -5.21 -6.12
N ILE A 166 11.94 -5.39 -5.25
CA ILE A 166 13.30 -4.87 -5.47
C ILE A 166 14.38 -5.95 -5.53
N GLY A 167 13.98 -7.21 -5.47
CA GLY A 167 14.86 -8.37 -5.46
C GLY A 167 15.54 -8.61 -4.09
N GLN A 168 15.98 -9.84 -3.88
CA GLN A 168 16.57 -10.32 -2.62
C GLN A 168 17.81 -9.52 -2.19
N GLY A 169 18.67 -9.13 -3.13
CA GLY A 169 19.93 -8.41 -2.81
C GLY A 169 19.67 -7.04 -2.21
N ASN A 170 18.82 -6.23 -2.84
CA ASN A 170 18.44 -4.91 -2.35
C ASN A 170 17.68 -5.01 -1.02
N THR A 171 16.71 -5.93 -0.92
CA THR A 171 15.97 -6.15 0.33
C THR A 171 16.89 -6.46 1.49
N ARG A 172 17.83 -7.40 1.33
CA ARG A 172 18.81 -7.76 2.38
C ARG A 172 19.68 -6.57 2.77
N MET A 173 20.18 -5.84 1.79
CA MET A 173 21.00 -4.65 2.05
C MET A 173 20.23 -3.63 2.90
N LEU A 174 18.97 -3.31 2.55
CA LEU A 174 18.17 -2.33 3.29
C LEU A 174 17.76 -2.86 4.68
N ALA A 175 17.27 -4.08 4.76
CA ALA A 175 16.80 -4.67 6.02
C ALA A 175 17.92 -4.88 7.05
N LEU A 176 19.09 -5.37 6.62
CA LEU A 176 20.20 -5.65 7.53
C LEU A 176 20.94 -4.40 7.98
N THR A 177 20.97 -3.35 7.16
CA THR A 177 21.64 -2.09 7.52
C THR A 177 20.74 -1.06 8.17
N GLY A 178 19.43 -1.12 7.89
CA GLY A 178 18.46 -0.11 8.31
C GLY A 178 18.80 1.30 7.80
N ARG A 179 19.59 1.42 6.72
CA ARG A 179 20.05 2.72 6.21
C ARG A 179 18.92 3.50 5.57
N ASP A 180 19.07 4.81 5.58
CA ASP A 180 18.22 5.70 4.79
C ASP A 180 18.73 5.73 3.34
N PHE A 181 17.79 5.87 2.39
CA PHE A 181 18.09 6.00 0.98
C PHE A 181 17.11 6.96 0.28
N PRO A 182 17.60 7.73 -0.72
CA PRO A 182 16.78 8.73 -1.39
C PRO A 182 15.85 8.13 -2.45
N ALA A 183 14.87 8.91 -2.87
CA ALA A 183 13.90 8.53 -3.91
C ALA A 183 14.56 8.13 -5.24
N THR A 184 15.69 8.74 -5.60
CA THR A 184 16.45 8.37 -6.81
C THR A 184 17.01 6.96 -6.74
N GLU A 185 17.47 6.52 -5.56
CA GLU A 185 17.92 5.13 -5.36
C GLU A 185 16.70 4.19 -5.31
N ALA A 186 15.58 4.61 -4.71
CA ALA A 186 14.32 3.86 -4.71
C ALA A 186 13.81 3.60 -6.13
N LEU A 187 13.87 4.60 -7.02
CA LEU A 187 13.52 4.45 -8.43
C LEU A 187 14.47 3.45 -9.14
N ARG A 188 15.78 3.59 -8.93
CA ARG A 188 16.76 2.70 -9.53
C ARG A 188 16.60 1.24 -9.11
N MET A 189 16.16 0.98 -7.88
CA MET A 189 15.90 -0.37 -7.37
C MET A 189 14.53 -0.92 -7.82
N GLY A 190 13.65 -0.10 -8.38
CA GLY A 190 12.29 -0.48 -8.71
C GLY A 190 11.32 -0.44 -7.52
N LEU A 191 11.71 0.18 -6.39
CA LEU A 191 10.81 0.35 -5.25
C LEU A 191 9.65 1.28 -5.59
N ILE A 192 9.92 2.36 -6.31
CA ILE A 192 8.91 3.29 -6.82
C ILE A 192 8.81 3.21 -8.34
N ASN A 193 7.61 3.44 -8.86
CA ASN A 193 7.30 3.39 -10.28
C ASN A 193 7.63 4.70 -11.00
N GLU A 194 7.37 5.84 -10.34
CA GLU A 194 7.59 7.17 -10.90
C GLU A 194 8.12 8.15 -9.85
N LEU A 195 8.85 9.18 -10.30
CA LEU A 195 9.47 10.22 -9.49
C LEU A 195 9.03 11.61 -9.98
N TYR A 196 8.56 12.44 -9.05
CA TYR A 196 8.05 13.78 -9.29
C TYR A 196 8.90 14.85 -8.60
N GLU A 197 8.89 16.09 -9.10
CA GLU A 197 9.70 17.17 -8.54
C GLU A 197 9.33 17.51 -7.10
N ASN A 198 8.03 17.53 -6.78
CA ASN A 198 7.50 17.95 -5.49
C ASN A 198 6.17 17.25 -5.17
N GLN A 199 5.64 17.51 -3.98
CA GLN A 199 4.39 16.92 -3.51
C GLN A 199 3.17 17.30 -4.37
N GLU A 200 3.12 18.52 -4.91
CA GLU A 200 1.98 18.95 -5.75
C GLU A 200 1.94 18.15 -7.06
N GLU A 201 3.09 18.02 -7.74
CA GLU A 201 3.20 17.23 -8.96
C GLU A 201 2.99 15.74 -8.70
N LEU A 202 3.49 15.22 -7.58
CA LEU A 202 3.24 13.85 -7.14
C LEU A 202 1.73 13.57 -7.00
N MET A 203 0.98 14.43 -6.33
CA MET A 203 -0.47 14.24 -6.16
C MET A 203 -1.21 14.34 -7.50
N LYS A 204 -0.83 15.26 -8.39
CA LYS A 204 -1.37 15.32 -9.75
C LYS A 204 -1.08 14.03 -10.54
N GLY A 205 0.14 13.52 -10.44
CA GLY A 205 0.56 12.26 -11.06
C GLY A 205 -0.24 11.07 -10.54
N ALA A 206 -0.39 10.95 -9.22
CA ALA A 206 -1.14 9.87 -8.58
C ALA A 206 -2.62 9.86 -9.00
N LEU A 207 -3.26 11.04 -9.06
CA LEU A 207 -4.65 11.17 -9.51
C LEU A 207 -4.80 10.91 -11.01
N ASN A 208 -3.80 11.28 -11.83
CA ASN A 208 -3.80 10.95 -13.25
C ASN A 208 -3.67 9.44 -13.46
N LEU A 209 -2.77 8.78 -12.74
CA LEU A 209 -2.61 7.32 -12.80
C LEU A 209 -3.89 6.61 -12.32
N ALA A 210 -4.52 7.10 -11.25
CA ALA A 210 -5.81 6.57 -10.79
C ALA A 210 -6.88 6.66 -11.88
N ARG A 211 -6.96 7.81 -12.59
CA ARG A 211 -7.89 8.02 -13.72
C ARG A 211 -7.58 7.11 -14.91
N GLU A 212 -6.31 6.88 -15.20
CA GLU A 212 -5.89 5.95 -16.26
C GLU A 212 -6.35 4.52 -15.92
N ILE A 213 -6.15 4.07 -14.68
CA ILE A 213 -6.59 2.74 -14.23
C ILE A 213 -8.11 2.62 -14.25
N THR A 214 -8.85 3.60 -13.73
CA THR A 214 -10.32 3.57 -13.72
C THR A 214 -10.93 3.70 -15.11
N GLY A 215 -10.21 4.25 -16.08
CA GLY A 215 -10.59 4.26 -17.51
C GLY A 215 -10.63 2.88 -18.15
N ASN A 216 -9.99 1.86 -17.55
CA ASN A 216 -10.01 0.48 -18.03
C ASN A 216 -11.22 -0.29 -17.49
N ALA A 217 -11.54 -1.42 -18.11
CA ALA A 217 -12.62 -2.31 -17.65
C ALA A 217 -12.33 -2.87 -16.25
N ASP A 218 -13.29 -2.71 -15.33
CA ASP A 218 -13.12 -3.05 -13.92
C ASP A 218 -12.73 -4.52 -13.70
N ASN A 219 -13.46 -5.45 -14.32
CA ASN A 219 -13.17 -6.89 -14.20
C ASN A 219 -11.78 -7.27 -14.72
N ALA A 220 -11.27 -6.57 -15.74
CA ALA A 220 -9.92 -6.81 -16.26
C ALA A 220 -8.85 -6.32 -15.26
N VAL A 221 -9.03 -5.11 -14.68
CA VAL A 221 -8.11 -4.56 -13.68
C VAL A 221 -8.07 -5.44 -12.43
N ARG A 222 -9.23 -5.77 -11.86
CA ARG A 222 -9.33 -6.65 -10.67
C ARG A 222 -8.76 -8.04 -10.93
N GLY A 223 -9.08 -8.62 -12.09
CA GLY A 223 -8.55 -9.92 -12.48
C GLY A 223 -7.03 -9.91 -12.60
N THR A 224 -6.48 -8.85 -13.19
CA THR A 224 -5.01 -8.69 -13.30
C THR A 224 -4.35 -8.64 -11.93
N LYS A 225 -4.87 -7.82 -10.98
CA LYS A 225 -4.35 -7.80 -9.61
C LYS A 225 -4.41 -9.17 -8.94
N LYS A 226 -5.56 -9.84 -9.01
CA LYS A 226 -5.74 -11.18 -8.39
C LYS A 226 -4.79 -12.22 -8.95
N ILE A 227 -4.57 -12.19 -10.27
CA ILE A 227 -3.66 -13.14 -10.91
C ILE A 227 -2.21 -12.84 -10.56
N LEU A 228 -1.80 -11.56 -10.54
CA LEU A 228 -0.45 -11.17 -10.12
C LEU A 228 -0.17 -11.59 -8.68
N ASN A 229 -1.12 -11.36 -7.74
CA ASN A 229 -0.99 -11.79 -6.35
C ASN A 229 -0.90 -13.33 -6.24
N TYR A 230 -1.73 -14.06 -7.01
CA TYR A 230 -1.70 -15.52 -7.05
C TYR A 230 -0.33 -16.07 -7.52
N MET A 231 0.30 -15.38 -8.46
CA MET A 231 1.62 -15.77 -8.99
C MET A 231 2.78 -15.57 -8.02
N GLU A 232 2.59 -14.90 -6.89
CA GLU A 232 3.66 -14.71 -5.90
C GLU A 232 4.15 -16.02 -5.28
N ASP A 233 3.27 -17.02 -5.19
CA ASP A 233 3.54 -18.31 -4.53
C ASP A 233 3.11 -19.56 -5.35
N HIS A 234 2.69 -19.35 -6.63
CA HIS A 234 2.23 -20.43 -7.50
C HIS A 234 3.07 -20.55 -8.77
N SER A 235 2.98 -21.73 -9.41
CA SER A 235 3.69 -21.97 -10.67
C SER A 235 3.09 -21.20 -11.85
N VAL A 236 3.88 -20.97 -12.90
CA VAL A 236 3.39 -20.37 -14.16
C VAL A 236 2.23 -21.16 -14.75
N ASP A 237 2.28 -22.51 -14.69
CA ASP A 237 1.21 -23.36 -15.21
C ASP A 237 -0.11 -23.18 -14.45
N ASP A 238 -0.05 -23.07 -13.12
CA ASP A 238 -1.24 -22.78 -12.29
C ASP A 238 -1.79 -21.39 -12.59
N GLY A 239 -0.93 -20.39 -12.74
CA GLY A 239 -1.32 -19.03 -13.12
C GLY A 239 -1.99 -18.99 -14.49
N LEU A 240 -1.49 -19.70 -15.50
CA LEU A 240 -2.11 -19.76 -16.83
C LEU A 240 -3.51 -20.41 -16.77
N LYS A 241 -3.71 -21.43 -15.96
CA LYS A 241 -5.03 -22.02 -15.70
C LYS A 241 -5.97 -21.04 -15.04
N PHE A 242 -5.47 -20.27 -14.05
CA PHE A 242 -6.28 -19.26 -13.38
C PHE A 242 -6.67 -18.11 -14.34
N VAL A 243 -5.76 -17.63 -15.20
CA VAL A 243 -6.09 -16.65 -16.25
C VAL A 243 -7.18 -17.17 -17.18
N ALA A 244 -7.08 -18.43 -17.62
CA ALA A 244 -8.08 -19.04 -18.50
C ALA A 244 -9.44 -19.14 -17.80
N ALA A 245 -9.47 -19.55 -16.53
CA ALA A 245 -10.70 -19.63 -15.73
C ALA A 245 -11.32 -18.23 -15.53
N TRP A 246 -10.50 -17.24 -15.16
CA TRP A 246 -10.97 -15.87 -14.99
C TRP A 246 -11.60 -15.31 -16.27
N ASN A 247 -10.86 -15.38 -17.40
CA ASN A 247 -11.34 -14.85 -18.66
C ASN A 247 -12.61 -15.58 -19.14
N SER A 248 -12.69 -16.90 -18.98
CA SER A 248 -13.90 -17.64 -19.37
C SER A 248 -15.12 -17.27 -18.54
N ALA A 249 -14.95 -16.91 -17.25
CA ALA A 249 -16.04 -16.55 -16.36
C ALA A 249 -16.48 -15.08 -16.53
N PHE A 250 -15.54 -14.15 -16.78
CA PHE A 250 -15.78 -12.71 -16.72
C PHE A 250 -15.64 -12.00 -18.07
N PHE A 251 -15.40 -12.71 -19.17
CA PHE A 251 -15.30 -12.11 -20.50
C PHE A 251 -16.62 -11.43 -20.90
N ASN A 252 -16.55 -10.13 -21.18
CA ASN A 252 -17.71 -9.31 -21.58
C ASN A 252 -17.47 -8.68 -22.94
N THR A 253 -18.17 -9.19 -23.96
CA THR A 253 -18.05 -8.72 -25.35
C THR A 253 -18.42 -7.25 -25.50
N GLY A 254 -19.41 -6.75 -24.72
CA GLY A 254 -19.82 -5.34 -24.76
C GLY A 254 -18.74 -4.40 -24.23
N GLU A 255 -18.02 -4.77 -23.18
CA GLU A 255 -16.88 -4.00 -22.66
C GLU A 255 -15.70 -4.00 -23.63
N VAL A 256 -15.41 -5.14 -24.26
CA VAL A 256 -14.38 -5.27 -25.28
C VAL A 256 -14.69 -4.36 -26.48
N GLN A 257 -15.93 -4.36 -26.97
CA GLN A 257 -16.34 -3.47 -28.07
C GLN A 257 -16.19 -1.99 -27.71
N LYS A 258 -16.60 -1.58 -26.50
CA LYS A 258 -16.41 -0.20 -26.01
C LYS A 258 -14.93 0.17 -25.92
N ALA A 259 -14.07 -0.73 -25.48
CA ALA A 259 -12.62 -0.51 -25.38
C ALA A 259 -12.01 -0.30 -26.79
N PHE A 260 -12.37 -1.11 -27.77
CA PHE A 260 -11.93 -0.94 -29.16
C PHE A 260 -12.40 0.39 -29.75
N GLN A 261 -13.65 0.81 -29.51
CA GLN A 261 -14.16 2.10 -29.99
C GLN A 261 -13.37 3.28 -29.42
N ARG A 262 -13.05 3.25 -28.10
CA ARG A 262 -12.21 4.29 -27.47
C ARG A 262 -10.81 4.35 -28.09
N SER A 263 -10.17 3.21 -28.33
CA SER A 263 -8.82 3.16 -28.92
C SER A 263 -8.76 3.70 -30.37
N MET A 264 -9.86 3.62 -31.12
CA MET A 264 -9.95 4.19 -32.49
C MET A 264 -10.17 5.69 -32.48
N VAL A 265 -10.81 6.25 -31.45
CA VAL A 265 -11.04 7.71 -31.32
C VAL A 265 -9.75 8.45 -30.90
N CYS A 266 -8.92 7.84 -30.06
CA CYS A 266 -7.64 8.42 -29.60
C CYS A 266 -6.54 8.45 -30.71
N LYS A 267 -6.74 7.85 -31.86
CA LYS A 267 -5.78 7.86 -33.00
C LYS A 267 -6.07 8.97 -34.04
N LYS A 268 -7.04 9.82 -33.82
CA LYS A 268 -7.31 11.03 -34.57
C LYS A 268 -6.90 12.27 -33.80
#